data_5d89acadba4e6d6cee91cd6c64335de4
#
_entry.id   5d89acadba4e6d6cee91cd6c64335de4
#
_cell.length_a   1.000
_cell.length_b   1.000
_cell.length_c   1.000
_cell.angle_alpha   90.00
_cell.angle_beta   90.00
_cell.angle_gamma   90.00
#
_symmetry.space_group_name_H-M   'P 1'
#
loop_
_entity.id
_entity.type
_entity.pdbx_description
1 polymer ?
#
loop_
_entity_poly.entity_id
_entity_poly.type
_entity_poly.pdbx_seq_one_letter_code
_entity_poly.pdbx_strand_id
1 'polypeptide(L)'
;SAKAGSEYAASRGEYLNGIVIAALLGYEFIDAATVIVFNEDGSFNNEKTQPKLRDRLKNVERAVIPGFYGADVNGVVRTFSRGGSDVTGSIIASAVKADVYENWTDVSGFLVADPRIVENPKAINVITYKELRELAYMGATVLHEDAIFPVRAAGIPINIKNTNVPEDPGTMIVSEVSEDEFNKYTITGIAGKKGFAAINIEKAMMNSELGFCRKVLEVLEKNGISIEHMPSGIDTLSLIFPYGQIEGKEDEVIAQIRKAVAPDHIELENGIAILAVVGRGMIRTRGTAARIFASMAHARINVKMIDQGSSELNVIIAIGESDFEEAIRKIYEMFINSAE
;
A
#
# COMPACT_ATOMS: atom_id res chain seq x y z
N SER A 1 32.95 -24.03 -4.98
CA SER A 1 32.17 -25.05 -4.27
C SER A 1 30.73 -25.07 -4.77
N ALA A 2 30.31 -26.19 -5.35
CA ALA A 2 29.04 -26.42 -6.03
C ALA A 2 27.81 -26.56 -5.08
N LYS A 3 27.87 -26.03 -3.86
CA LYS A 3 26.79 -26.11 -2.86
C LYS A 3 26.25 -24.74 -2.40
N ALA A 4 26.69 -23.63 -2.99
CA ALA A 4 26.10 -22.34 -2.70
C ALA A 4 24.77 -22.25 -3.46
N GLY A 5 23.65 -22.18 -2.76
CA GLY A 5 22.31 -22.02 -3.35
C GLY A 5 22.19 -20.68 -4.09
N SER A 6 21.10 -20.55 -4.87
CA SER A 6 20.80 -19.30 -5.62
C SER A 6 20.74 -18.06 -4.73
N GLU A 7 20.21 -18.17 -3.52
CA GLU A 7 20.12 -17.09 -2.53
C GLU A 7 21.50 -16.61 -2.05
N TYR A 8 22.43 -17.54 -1.85
CA TYR A 8 23.83 -17.18 -1.56
C TYR A 8 24.44 -16.39 -2.71
N ALA A 9 24.28 -16.85 -3.94
CA ALA A 9 24.83 -16.14 -5.10
C ALA A 9 24.21 -14.75 -5.26
N ALA A 10 22.89 -14.65 -5.10
CA ALA A 10 22.16 -13.38 -5.19
C ALA A 10 22.63 -12.36 -4.12
N SER A 11 22.92 -12.79 -2.90
CA SER A 11 23.34 -11.91 -1.80
C SER A 11 24.77 -11.37 -1.93
N ARG A 12 25.59 -11.89 -2.84
CA ARG A 12 27.03 -11.53 -2.88
C ARG A 12 27.30 -10.13 -3.41
N GLY A 13 26.40 -9.58 -4.23
CA GLY A 13 26.47 -8.18 -4.66
C GLY A 13 26.46 -7.23 -3.47
N GLU A 14 25.44 -7.31 -2.66
CA GLU A 14 25.25 -6.49 -1.45
C GLU A 14 26.36 -6.73 -0.41
N TYR A 15 26.74 -8.01 -0.22
CA TYR A 15 27.83 -8.35 0.69
C TYR A 15 29.15 -7.67 0.32
N LEU A 16 29.58 -7.81 -0.95
CA LEU A 16 30.83 -7.23 -1.44
C LEU A 16 30.78 -5.70 -1.44
N ASN A 17 29.66 -5.12 -1.89
CA ASN A 17 29.46 -3.68 -1.85
C ASN A 17 29.49 -3.13 -0.42
N GLY A 18 28.86 -3.84 0.53
CA GLY A 18 28.89 -3.47 1.95
C GLY A 18 30.31 -3.39 2.52
N ILE A 19 31.19 -4.34 2.16
CA ILE A 19 32.61 -4.32 2.57
C ILE A 19 33.31 -3.08 1.99
N VAL A 20 33.11 -2.81 0.70
CA VAL A 20 33.74 -1.65 0.02
C VAL A 20 33.26 -0.34 0.64
N ILE A 21 31.97 -0.18 0.87
CA ILE A 21 31.39 1.03 1.46
C ILE A 21 31.84 1.20 2.92
N ALA A 22 31.89 0.13 3.71
CA ALA A 22 32.38 0.19 5.08
C ALA A 22 33.85 0.66 5.13
N ALA A 23 34.69 0.13 4.25
CA ALA A 23 36.09 0.56 4.14
C ALA A 23 36.24 2.01 3.69
N LEU A 24 35.41 2.46 2.71
CA LEU A 24 35.40 3.83 2.21
C LEU A 24 35.00 4.84 3.28
N LEU A 25 34.00 4.51 4.09
CA LEU A 25 33.46 5.39 5.14
C LEU A 25 34.24 5.28 6.46
N GLY A 26 35.10 4.29 6.62
CA GLY A 26 35.74 3.97 7.90
C GLY A 26 34.78 3.45 8.96
N TYR A 27 33.71 2.78 8.54
CA TYR A 27 32.68 2.23 9.42
C TYR A 27 32.91 0.73 9.63
N GLU A 28 32.32 0.19 10.69
CA GLU A 28 32.38 -1.25 10.95
C GLU A 28 31.50 -2.02 9.97
N PHE A 29 32.06 -3.05 9.31
CA PHE A 29 31.28 -3.96 8.49
C PHE A 29 30.67 -5.06 9.35
N ILE A 30 29.35 -5.26 9.24
CA ILE A 30 28.64 -6.33 9.92
C ILE A 30 27.89 -7.15 8.84
N ASP A 31 28.28 -8.42 8.68
CA ASP A 31 27.59 -9.32 7.76
C ASP A 31 26.17 -9.60 8.26
N ALA A 32 25.16 -9.29 7.43
CA ALA A 32 23.75 -9.50 7.74
C ALA A 32 23.44 -10.97 8.11
N ALA A 33 24.15 -11.94 7.51
CA ALA A 33 24.00 -13.36 7.84
C ALA A 33 24.32 -13.70 9.32
N THR A 34 25.06 -12.83 10.01
CA THR A 34 25.41 -13.04 11.43
C THR A 34 24.34 -12.50 12.40
N VAL A 35 23.47 -11.59 11.94
CA VAL A 35 22.53 -10.87 12.80
C VAL A 35 21.07 -11.00 12.39
N ILE A 36 20.77 -11.21 11.10
CA ILE A 36 19.42 -11.45 10.58
C ILE A 36 19.14 -12.94 10.50
N VAL A 37 18.14 -13.42 11.23
CA VAL A 37 17.83 -14.85 11.39
C VAL A 37 16.54 -15.21 10.66
N PHE A 38 16.61 -16.28 9.88
CA PHE A 38 15.46 -16.94 9.27
C PHE A 38 15.15 -18.27 9.96
N ASN A 39 13.92 -18.71 9.89
CA ASN A 39 13.52 -20.07 10.24
C ASN A 39 13.92 -21.05 9.12
N GLU A 40 13.85 -22.35 9.40
CA GLU A 40 14.17 -23.40 8.42
C GLU A 40 13.22 -23.37 7.20
N ASP A 41 11.97 -22.93 7.38
CA ASP A 41 10.98 -22.76 6.32
C ASP A 41 11.20 -21.51 5.45
N GLY A 42 12.23 -20.70 5.75
CA GLY A 42 12.57 -19.46 5.05
C GLY A 42 11.81 -18.23 5.53
N SER A 43 10.95 -18.33 6.54
CA SER A 43 10.30 -17.19 7.15
C SER A 43 11.26 -16.39 8.05
N PHE A 44 11.09 -15.06 8.10
CA PHE A 44 11.89 -14.19 8.96
C PHE A 44 11.60 -14.44 10.46
N ASN A 45 12.65 -14.54 11.27
CA ASN A 45 12.54 -14.75 12.72
C ASN A 45 12.88 -13.48 13.49
N ASN A 46 11.87 -12.68 13.80
CA ASN A 46 12.03 -11.43 14.53
C ASN A 46 12.52 -11.64 15.98
N GLU A 47 12.04 -12.68 16.66
CA GLU A 47 12.37 -12.96 18.07
C GLU A 47 13.86 -13.26 18.28
N LYS A 48 14.48 -13.97 17.34
CA LYS A 48 15.91 -14.27 17.37
C LYS A 48 16.76 -13.13 16.81
N THR A 49 16.27 -12.38 15.84
CA THR A 49 17.00 -11.29 15.18
C THR A 49 17.17 -10.08 16.10
N GLN A 50 16.11 -9.63 16.75
CA GLN A 50 16.12 -8.41 17.56
C GLN A 50 17.17 -8.42 18.69
N PRO A 51 17.29 -9.49 19.51
CA PRO A 51 18.34 -9.55 20.54
C PRO A 51 19.75 -9.57 19.94
N LYS A 52 19.96 -10.34 18.87
CA LYS A 52 21.28 -10.41 18.20
C LYS A 52 21.73 -9.04 17.65
N LEU A 53 20.85 -8.31 17.00
CA LEU A 53 21.12 -6.97 16.51
C LEU A 53 21.44 -6.00 17.65
N ARG A 54 20.63 -6.00 18.72
CA ARG A 54 20.87 -5.16 19.90
C ARG A 54 22.21 -5.42 20.55
N ASP A 55 22.55 -6.67 20.78
CA ASP A 55 23.82 -7.05 21.40
C ASP A 55 25.00 -6.67 20.49
N ARG A 56 24.87 -6.93 19.18
CA ARG A 56 25.92 -6.65 18.20
C ARG A 56 26.18 -5.16 18.02
N LEU A 57 25.14 -4.33 18.07
CA LEU A 57 25.19 -2.89 17.80
C LEU A 57 25.36 -2.03 19.07
N LYS A 58 25.26 -2.60 20.26
CA LYS A 58 25.27 -1.86 21.54
C LYS A 58 26.42 -0.87 21.72
N ASN A 59 27.61 -1.20 21.22
CA ASN A 59 28.82 -0.40 21.36
C ASN A 59 29.39 0.03 20.00
N VAL A 60 28.60 -0.05 18.95
CA VAL A 60 28.98 0.33 17.58
C VAL A 60 28.39 1.70 17.27
N GLU A 61 29.23 2.69 17.05
CA GLU A 61 28.79 4.03 16.71
C GLU A 61 28.30 4.11 15.27
N ARG A 62 29.02 3.46 14.35
CA ARG A 62 28.74 3.49 12.91
C ARG A 62 29.02 2.14 12.28
N ALA A 63 28.05 1.61 11.56
CA ALA A 63 28.17 0.34 10.85
C ALA A 63 27.60 0.39 9.44
N VAL A 64 28.07 -0.47 8.57
CA VAL A 64 27.48 -0.85 7.31
C VAL A 64 27.00 -2.29 7.41
N ILE A 65 25.71 -2.50 7.23
CA ILE A 65 25.05 -3.80 7.25
C ILE A 65 24.39 -3.99 5.88
N PRO A 66 24.84 -4.95 5.06
CA PRO A 66 24.19 -5.19 3.77
C PRO A 66 22.73 -5.62 3.98
N GLY A 67 21.83 -5.08 3.17
CA GLY A 67 20.42 -5.44 3.21
C GLY A 67 20.10 -6.69 2.41
N PHE A 68 18.80 -7.06 2.36
CA PHE A 68 18.22 -8.08 1.49
C PHE A 68 18.38 -9.53 1.95
N TYR A 69 19.35 -9.89 2.79
CA TYR A 69 19.61 -11.26 3.19
C TYR A 69 19.93 -11.43 4.68
N GLY A 70 19.92 -12.66 5.13
CA GLY A 70 20.35 -13.13 6.45
C GLY A 70 20.75 -14.59 6.37
N ALA A 71 20.66 -15.33 7.45
CA ALA A 71 20.89 -16.77 7.47
C ALA A 71 19.86 -17.51 8.32
N ASP A 72 19.58 -18.78 7.98
CA ASP A 72 18.78 -19.64 8.82
C ASP A 72 19.62 -20.19 10.01
N VAL A 73 18.96 -20.96 10.87
CA VAL A 73 19.58 -21.51 12.08
C VAL A 73 20.75 -22.45 11.79
N ASN A 74 20.87 -22.97 10.57
CA ASN A 74 21.95 -23.85 10.10
C ASN A 74 23.07 -23.05 9.40
N GLY A 75 22.98 -21.72 9.34
CA GLY A 75 23.93 -20.84 8.65
C GLY A 75 23.78 -20.80 7.13
N VAL A 76 22.67 -21.31 6.59
CA VAL A 76 22.38 -21.22 5.15
C VAL A 76 21.82 -19.85 4.87
N VAL A 77 22.41 -19.14 3.88
CA VAL A 77 21.96 -17.80 3.49
C VAL A 77 20.55 -17.88 2.91
N ARG A 78 19.69 -16.98 3.38
CA ARG A 78 18.32 -16.75 2.93
C ARG A 78 18.12 -15.30 2.52
N THR A 79 17.23 -15.07 1.58
CA THR A 79 16.92 -13.73 1.07
C THR A 79 15.46 -13.37 1.32
N PHE A 80 15.19 -12.07 1.53
CA PHE A 80 13.81 -11.56 1.52
C PHE A 80 13.26 -11.57 0.08
N SER A 81 11.98 -11.86 -0.06
CA SER A 81 11.32 -12.04 -1.37
C SER A 81 11.16 -10.75 -2.16
N ARG A 82 10.87 -9.62 -1.48
CA ARG A 82 10.69 -8.28 -2.06
C ARG A 82 11.09 -7.20 -1.07
N GLY A 83 11.57 -6.05 -1.58
CA GLY A 83 11.94 -4.91 -0.75
C GLY A 83 12.92 -5.25 0.38
N GLY A 84 13.77 -6.25 0.18
CA GLY A 84 14.57 -6.86 1.25
C GLY A 84 15.54 -5.89 1.91
N SER A 85 16.04 -4.90 1.17
CA SER A 85 16.89 -3.84 1.73
C SER A 85 16.09 -2.91 2.65
N ASP A 86 14.88 -2.52 2.23
CA ASP A 86 13.98 -1.70 3.04
C ASP A 86 13.54 -2.43 4.32
N VAL A 87 13.20 -3.73 4.18
CA VAL A 87 12.88 -4.60 5.33
C VAL A 87 14.07 -4.67 6.30
N THR A 88 15.29 -4.87 5.78
CA THR A 88 16.50 -4.95 6.61
C THR A 88 16.75 -3.64 7.37
N GLY A 89 16.64 -2.48 6.68
CA GLY A 89 16.76 -1.17 7.30
C GLY A 89 15.74 -0.95 8.42
N SER A 90 14.49 -1.32 8.17
CA SER A 90 13.39 -1.25 9.14
C SER A 90 13.64 -2.13 10.37
N ILE A 91 14.11 -3.36 10.18
CA ILE A 91 14.46 -4.29 11.27
C ILE A 91 15.58 -3.71 12.14
N ILE A 92 16.62 -3.16 11.50
CA ILE A 92 17.78 -2.58 12.21
C ILE A 92 17.34 -1.34 12.97
N ALA A 93 16.60 -0.41 12.33
CA ALA A 93 16.09 0.79 12.99
C ALA A 93 15.25 0.45 14.22
N SER A 94 14.39 -0.56 14.13
CA SER A 94 13.62 -1.06 15.28
C SER A 94 14.52 -1.64 16.39
N ALA A 95 15.57 -2.39 16.04
CA ALA A 95 16.46 -3.01 17.00
C ALA A 95 17.28 -1.99 17.81
N VAL A 96 17.76 -0.93 17.15
CA VAL A 96 18.54 0.13 17.79
C VAL A 96 17.68 1.24 18.40
N LYS A 97 16.35 1.19 18.21
CA LYS A 97 15.41 2.25 18.61
C LYS A 97 15.80 3.60 18.01
N ALA A 98 15.98 3.61 16.70
CA ALA A 98 16.40 4.81 15.97
C ALA A 98 15.39 5.96 16.17
N ASP A 99 15.87 7.19 16.15
CA ASP A 99 15.04 8.41 16.18
C ASP A 99 14.28 8.59 14.86
N VAL A 100 14.90 8.16 13.75
CA VAL A 100 14.33 8.18 12.39
C VAL A 100 14.94 7.06 11.55
N TYR A 101 14.17 6.49 10.64
CA TYR A 101 14.64 5.62 9.57
C TYR A 101 14.59 6.37 8.24
N GLU A 102 15.74 6.77 7.71
CA GLU A 102 15.81 7.37 6.37
C GLU A 102 15.88 6.27 5.31
N ASN A 103 14.92 6.26 4.40
CA ASN A 103 14.90 5.38 3.23
C ASN A 103 15.27 6.21 1.99
N TRP A 104 16.45 5.98 1.47
CA TRP A 104 16.99 6.68 0.31
C TRP A 104 16.68 5.90 -0.98
N THR A 105 15.93 6.54 -1.88
CA THR A 105 15.45 5.99 -3.15
C THR A 105 15.67 6.97 -4.30
N ASP A 106 15.09 6.74 -5.47
CA ASP A 106 15.21 7.59 -6.65
C ASP A 106 14.08 8.63 -6.79
N VAL A 107 13.19 8.73 -5.80
CA VAL A 107 12.08 9.69 -5.76
C VAL A 107 12.09 10.51 -4.46
N SER A 108 11.61 11.77 -4.53
CA SER A 108 11.60 12.71 -3.39
C SER A 108 10.39 12.51 -2.45
N GLY A 109 9.98 11.26 -2.21
CA GLY A 109 8.84 10.94 -1.35
C GLY A 109 7.53 10.74 -2.14
N PHE A 110 6.41 11.04 -1.48
CA PHE A 110 5.08 10.87 -2.05
C PHE A 110 4.55 12.17 -2.62
N LEU A 111 3.78 12.05 -3.70
CA LEU A 111 3.07 13.15 -4.34
C LEU A 111 1.57 13.03 -4.10
N VAL A 112 0.86 14.16 -4.07
CA VAL A 112 -0.60 14.20 -3.85
C VAL A 112 -1.38 13.45 -4.94
N ALA A 113 -0.84 13.40 -6.15
CA ALA A 113 -1.40 12.64 -7.28
C ALA A 113 -0.27 12.07 -8.15
N ASP A 114 -0.62 11.13 -9.03
CA ASP A 114 0.32 10.54 -9.98
C ASP A 114 0.87 11.60 -10.95
N PRO A 115 2.19 11.82 -11.03
CA PRO A 115 2.81 12.81 -11.93
C PRO A 115 2.61 12.50 -13.42
N ARG A 116 2.22 11.27 -13.76
CA ARG A 116 1.84 10.91 -15.14
C ARG A 116 0.46 11.43 -15.54
N ILE A 117 -0.38 11.79 -14.54
CA ILE A 117 -1.76 12.26 -14.73
C ILE A 117 -1.88 13.76 -14.46
N VAL A 118 -1.25 14.24 -13.40
CA VAL A 118 -1.23 15.65 -12.99
C VAL A 118 0.17 16.20 -13.20
N GLU A 119 0.28 17.30 -13.92
CA GLU A 119 1.57 17.95 -14.15
C GLU A 119 2.07 18.63 -12.86
N ASN A 120 3.30 18.31 -12.43
CA ASN A 120 3.95 18.88 -11.23
C ASN A 120 3.09 18.84 -9.96
N PRO A 121 2.59 17.66 -9.54
CA PRO A 121 1.74 17.58 -8.36
C PRO A 121 2.52 17.95 -7.10
N LYS A 122 1.84 18.56 -6.13
CA LYS A 122 2.45 18.95 -4.84
C LYS A 122 3.01 17.72 -4.12
N ALA A 123 4.15 17.89 -3.46
CA ALA A 123 4.74 16.87 -2.59
C ALA A 123 3.96 16.76 -1.27
N ILE A 124 3.88 15.55 -0.75
CA ILE A 124 3.34 15.27 0.59
C ILE A 124 4.51 15.35 1.58
N ASN A 125 4.53 16.39 2.43
CA ASN A 125 5.61 16.56 3.41
C ASN A 125 5.48 15.56 4.57
N VAL A 126 4.26 15.35 5.08
CA VAL A 126 4.00 14.45 6.21
C VAL A 126 2.75 13.62 5.94
N ILE A 127 2.89 12.31 6.12
CA ILE A 127 1.80 11.34 5.95
C ILE A 127 1.78 10.39 7.15
N THR A 128 0.59 9.99 7.59
CA THR A 128 0.47 8.94 8.61
C THR A 128 0.58 7.55 8.00
N TYR A 129 0.99 6.55 8.79
CA TYR A 129 0.98 5.14 8.34
C TYR A 129 -0.40 4.67 7.86
N LYS A 130 -1.48 5.22 8.41
CA LYS A 130 -2.85 4.89 7.98
C LYS A 130 -3.14 5.43 6.59
N GLU A 131 -2.84 6.71 6.34
CA GLU A 131 -3.02 7.33 5.02
C GLU A 131 -2.13 6.69 3.96
N LEU A 132 -0.86 6.40 4.32
CA LEU A 132 0.06 5.70 3.43
C LEU A 132 -0.51 4.36 2.96
N ARG A 133 -1.09 3.58 3.88
CA ARG A 133 -1.68 2.29 3.55
C ARG A 133 -2.83 2.41 2.56
N GLU A 134 -3.71 3.39 2.74
CA GLU A 134 -4.81 3.66 1.81
C GLU A 134 -4.31 4.04 0.41
N LEU A 135 -3.33 4.94 0.32
CA LEU A 135 -2.74 5.35 -0.96
C LEU A 135 -1.96 4.22 -1.64
N ALA A 136 -1.16 3.47 -0.87
CA ALA A 136 -0.36 2.35 -1.40
C ALA A 136 -1.24 1.23 -1.93
N TYR A 137 -2.33 0.89 -1.24
CA TYR A 137 -3.31 -0.08 -1.69
C TYR A 137 -3.91 0.31 -3.05
N MET A 138 -4.14 1.59 -3.28
CA MET A 138 -4.64 2.15 -4.54
C MET A 138 -3.52 2.45 -5.57
N GLY A 139 -2.29 2.00 -5.34
CA GLY A 139 -1.22 2.02 -6.35
C GLY A 139 -0.18 3.12 -6.21
N ALA A 140 -0.30 4.02 -5.24
CA ALA A 140 0.75 5.00 -4.93
C ALA A 140 1.88 4.32 -4.11
N THR A 141 2.65 3.43 -4.74
CA THR A 141 3.64 2.60 -4.06
C THR A 141 5.03 3.21 -4.21
N VAL A 142 5.62 3.67 -3.11
CA VAL A 142 7.05 4.05 -3.01
C VAL A 142 7.80 3.05 -2.12
N LEU A 143 7.12 2.53 -1.08
CA LEU A 143 7.65 1.52 -0.16
C LEU A 143 6.74 0.28 -0.13
N HIS A 144 7.36 -0.89 0.01
CA HIS A 144 6.60 -2.13 0.22
C HIS A 144 6.01 -2.17 1.63
N GLU A 145 4.75 -2.58 1.77
CA GLU A 145 4.04 -2.57 3.06
C GLU A 145 4.75 -3.41 4.14
N ASP A 146 5.29 -4.57 3.75
CA ASP A 146 6.02 -5.44 4.66
C ASP A 146 7.31 -4.80 5.21
N ALA A 147 7.90 -3.87 4.44
CA ALA A 147 9.13 -3.18 4.82
C ALA A 147 8.91 -2.20 5.99
N ILE A 148 7.73 -1.66 6.15
CA ILE A 148 7.45 -0.65 7.18
C ILE A 148 6.98 -1.23 8.51
N PHE A 149 6.58 -2.51 8.55
CA PHE A 149 6.00 -3.13 9.73
C PHE A 149 6.87 -3.03 11.00
N PRO A 150 8.19 -3.35 10.98
CA PRO A 150 9.03 -3.30 12.17
C PRO A 150 9.15 -1.89 12.78
N VAL A 151 9.36 -0.85 11.95
CA VAL A 151 9.47 0.54 12.42
C VAL A 151 8.13 1.11 12.85
N ARG A 152 7.04 0.75 12.15
CA ARG A 152 5.67 1.12 12.55
C ARG A 152 5.32 0.58 13.94
N ALA A 153 5.61 -0.71 14.20
CA ALA A 153 5.37 -1.33 15.49
C ALA A 153 6.21 -0.69 16.62
N ALA A 154 7.40 -0.18 16.28
CA ALA A 154 8.27 0.53 17.21
C ALA A 154 7.95 2.03 17.34
N GLY A 155 7.01 2.57 16.55
CA GLY A 155 6.66 4.00 16.54
C GLY A 155 7.75 4.91 15.95
N ILE A 156 8.68 4.36 15.17
CA ILE A 156 9.82 5.09 14.59
C ILE A 156 9.36 5.78 13.30
N PRO A 157 9.59 7.10 13.11
CA PRO A 157 9.30 7.78 11.87
C PRO A 157 10.17 7.25 10.71
N ILE A 158 9.61 7.25 9.48
CA ILE A 158 10.38 7.00 8.26
C ILE A 158 10.46 8.30 7.48
N ASN A 159 11.64 8.64 6.94
CA ASN A 159 11.80 9.72 5.98
C ASN A 159 12.20 9.14 4.62
N ILE A 160 11.37 9.34 3.60
CA ILE A 160 11.68 8.95 2.22
C ILE A 160 12.45 10.07 1.57
N LYS A 161 13.68 9.80 1.15
CA LYS A 161 14.60 10.79 0.58
C LYS A 161 15.11 10.37 -0.80
N ASN A 162 15.42 11.37 -1.62
CA ASN A 162 15.91 11.16 -2.98
C ASN A 162 17.45 11.20 -3.01
N THR A 163 18.07 10.11 -3.47
CA THR A 163 19.52 10.03 -3.65
C THR A 163 20.04 10.97 -4.72
N ASN A 164 19.21 11.35 -5.70
CA ASN A 164 19.58 12.25 -6.80
C ASN A 164 19.38 13.74 -6.43
N VAL A 165 18.59 14.04 -5.39
CA VAL A 165 18.30 15.39 -4.90
C VAL A 165 18.30 15.35 -3.36
N PRO A 166 19.48 15.16 -2.73
CA PRO A 166 19.58 14.93 -1.28
C PRO A 166 19.15 16.13 -0.42
N GLU A 167 19.10 17.32 -0.99
CA GLU A 167 18.59 18.54 -0.35
C GLU A 167 17.07 18.55 -0.18
N ASP A 168 16.32 17.77 -0.96
CA ASP A 168 14.86 17.65 -0.81
C ASP A 168 14.53 17.09 0.57
N PRO A 169 13.55 17.69 1.28
CA PRO A 169 13.15 17.21 2.62
C PRO A 169 12.53 15.81 2.57
N GLY A 170 11.96 15.43 1.42
CA GLY A 170 11.27 14.16 1.24
C GLY A 170 9.91 14.11 1.91
N THR A 171 9.42 12.90 2.18
CA THR A 171 8.15 12.67 2.90
C THR A 171 8.41 11.99 4.24
N MET A 172 7.93 12.59 5.31
CA MET A 172 7.96 12.00 6.65
C MET A 172 6.72 11.14 6.89
N ILE A 173 6.90 9.85 7.19
CA ILE A 173 5.84 8.91 7.55
C ILE A 173 5.85 8.75 9.07
N VAL A 174 4.72 9.03 9.72
CA VAL A 174 4.60 9.06 11.18
C VAL A 174 3.39 8.26 11.68
N SER A 175 3.39 7.89 12.96
CA SER A 175 2.24 7.26 13.59
C SER A 175 1.10 8.26 13.81
N GLU A 176 1.46 9.46 14.26
CA GLU A 176 0.55 10.56 14.57
C GLU A 176 1.16 11.89 14.13
N VAL A 177 0.33 12.88 13.90
CA VAL A 177 0.72 14.24 13.54
C VAL A 177 0.31 15.22 14.62
N SER A 178 0.99 16.39 14.68
CA SER A 178 0.58 17.50 15.52
C SER A 178 -0.80 18.04 15.09
N GLU A 179 -1.48 18.77 16.00
CA GLU A 179 -2.78 19.38 15.70
C GLU A 179 -2.69 20.39 14.56
N ASP A 180 -1.61 21.14 14.46
CA ASP A 180 -1.38 22.10 13.38
C ASP A 180 -1.24 21.38 12.02
N GLU A 181 -0.47 20.29 11.98
CA GLU A 181 -0.29 19.49 10.75
C GLU A 181 -1.57 18.73 10.38
N PHE A 182 -2.39 18.33 11.39
CA PHE A 182 -3.68 17.68 11.15
C PHE A 182 -4.64 18.59 10.37
N ASN A 183 -4.68 19.86 10.71
CA ASN A 183 -5.62 20.84 10.15
C ASN A 183 -5.13 21.52 8.85
N LYS A 184 -3.88 21.26 8.45
CA LYS A 184 -3.24 21.95 7.34
C LYS A 184 -3.85 21.63 5.97
N TYR A 185 -4.26 20.38 5.76
CA TYR A 185 -4.81 19.93 4.48
C TYR A 185 -6.06 19.08 4.69
N THR A 186 -7.09 19.29 3.87
CA THR A 186 -8.31 18.47 3.87
C THR A 186 -8.01 17.07 3.35
N ILE A 187 -7.30 16.98 2.21
CA ILE A 187 -6.88 15.72 1.61
C ILE A 187 -5.36 15.63 1.59
N THR A 188 -4.84 14.42 1.72
CA THR A 188 -3.40 14.11 1.69
C THR A 188 -2.98 13.61 0.32
N GLY A 189 -3.83 12.81 -0.34
CA GLY A 189 -3.51 12.28 -1.66
C GLY A 189 -4.70 11.68 -2.39
N ILE A 190 -4.50 11.49 -3.69
CA ILE A 190 -5.46 10.89 -4.63
C ILE A 190 -4.73 9.77 -5.35
N ALA A 191 -5.23 8.55 -5.24
CA ALA A 191 -4.69 7.40 -5.94
C ALA A 191 -5.82 6.61 -6.59
N GLY A 192 -5.48 5.70 -7.49
CA GLY A 192 -6.50 4.85 -8.09
C GLY A 192 -5.91 3.80 -9.02
N LYS A 193 -6.73 2.87 -9.40
CA LYS A 193 -6.40 1.77 -10.32
C LYS A 193 -7.51 1.54 -11.32
N LYS A 194 -7.13 1.09 -12.51
CA LYS A 194 -8.00 0.55 -13.56
C LYS A 194 -8.03 -0.97 -13.50
N GLY A 195 -8.86 -1.59 -14.33
CA GLY A 195 -8.88 -3.04 -14.52
C GLY A 195 -9.80 -3.77 -13.56
N PHE A 196 -10.88 -3.12 -13.11
CA PHE A 196 -11.90 -3.74 -12.28
C PHE A 196 -13.15 -4.11 -13.07
N ALA A 197 -13.89 -5.06 -12.53
CA ALA A 197 -15.24 -5.42 -12.95
C ALA A 197 -16.18 -5.42 -11.76
N ALA A 198 -17.48 -5.31 -12.02
CA ALA A 198 -18.53 -5.46 -11.03
C ALA A 198 -19.50 -6.54 -11.44
N ILE A 199 -19.86 -7.43 -10.54
CA ILE A 199 -21.07 -8.25 -10.66
C ILE A 199 -22.19 -7.53 -9.93
N ASN A 200 -23.18 -7.06 -10.67
CA ASN A 200 -24.37 -6.41 -10.16
C ASN A 200 -25.51 -7.44 -10.06
N ILE A 201 -26.07 -7.60 -8.87
CA ILE A 201 -27.11 -8.57 -8.54
C ILE A 201 -28.35 -7.82 -8.05
N GLU A 202 -29.52 -8.12 -8.63
CA GLU A 202 -30.79 -7.62 -8.15
C GLU A 202 -31.66 -8.79 -7.73
N LYS A 203 -32.30 -8.69 -6.57
CA LYS A 203 -33.25 -9.67 -6.06
C LYS A 203 -34.24 -9.01 -5.14
N ALA A 204 -35.54 -9.14 -5.47
CA ALA A 204 -36.62 -8.66 -4.62
C ALA A 204 -36.53 -9.31 -3.23
N MET A 205 -36.68 -8.52 -2.19
CA MET A 205 -36.57 -8.93 -0.78
C MET A 205 -35.23 -9.56 -0.38
N MET A 206 -34.14 -9.21 -1.07
CA MET A 206 -32.77 -9.68 -0.78
C MET A 206 -32.40 -9.48 0.69
N ASN A 207 -32.75 -8.33 1.27
CA ASN A 207 -32.46 -7.97 2.65
C ASN A 207 -33.14 -8.89 3.68
N SER A 208 -34.21 -9.59 3.30
CA SER A 208 -34.93 -10.55 4.14
C SER A 208 -34.42 -11.99 3.99
N GLU A 209 -33.60 -12.26 2.98
CA GLU A 209 -33.05 -13.61 2.75
C GLU A 209 -31.80 -13.86 3.61
N LEU A 210 -31.97 -14.67 4.65
CA LEU A 210 -30.87 -15.02 5.54
C LEU A 210 -29.71 -15.71 4.81
N GLY A 211 -28.52 -15.13 4.91
CA GLY A 211 -27.31 -15.69 4.33
C GLY A 211 -27.14 -15.45 2.83
N PHE A 212 -27.88 -14.53 2.22
CA PHE A 212 -27.77 -14.20 0.80
C PHE A 212 -26.32 -13.84 0.43
N CYS A 213 -25.74 -12.81 1.07
CA CYS A 213 -24.35 -12.39 0.80
C CYS A 213 -23.35 -13.54 1.02
N ARG A 214 -23.52 -14.34 2.09
CA ARG A 214 -22.64 -15.50 2.34
C ARG A 214 -22.63 -16.50 1.18
N LYS A 215 -23.80 -16.82 0.62
CA LYS A 215 -23.91 -17.74 -0.52
C LYS A 215 -23.20 -17.19 -1.77
N VAL A 216 -23.33 -15.89 -2.02
CA VAL A 216 -22.65 -15.24 -3.14
C VAL A 216 -21.13 -15.23 -2.92
N LEU A 217 -20.66 -14.83 -1.74
CA LEU A 217 -19.25 -14.83 -1.38
C LEU A 217 -18.61 -16.22 -1.44
N GLU A 218 -19.36 -17.27 -1.04
CA GLU A 218 -18.92 -18.66 -1.15
C GLU A 218 -18.65 -19.09 -2.61
N VAL A 219 -19.44 -18.57 -3.56
CA VAL A 219 -19.19 -18.81 -4.99
C VAL A 219 -17.92 -18.11 -5.43
N LEU A 220 -17.70 -16.85 -5.03
CA LEU A 220 -16.47 -16.12 -5.38
C LEU A 220 -15.23 -16.80 -4.78
N GLU A 221 -15.28 -17.20 -3.51
CA GLU A 221 -14.20 -17.91 -2.82
C GLU A 221 -13.80 -19.20 -3.55
N LYS A 222 -14.79 -20.03 -3.93
CA LYS A 222 -14.56 -21.28 -4.69
C LYS A 222 -13.92 -21.05 -6.04
N ASN A 223 -14.10 -19.87 -6.63
CA ASN A 223 -13.50 -19.47 -7.89
C ASN A 223 -12.21 -18.66 -7.73
N GLY A 224 -11.71 -18.47 -6.50
CA GLY A 224 -10.49 -17.73 -6.21
C GLY A 224 -10.61 -16.23 -6.52
N ILE A 225 -11.83 -15.65 -6.39
CA ILE A 225 -12.09 -14.23 -6.63
C ILE A 225 -12.14 -13.51 -5.28
N SER A 226 -11.20 -12.58 -5.09
CA SER A 226 -11.15 -11.68 -3.93
C SER A 226 -11.86 -10.37 -4.25
N ILE A 227 -12.77 -9.96 -3.40
CA ILE A 227 -13.51 -8.69 -3.58
C ILE A 227 -12.74 -7.52 -2.98
N GLU A 228 -12.85 -6.36 -3.63
CA GLU A 228 -12.34 -5.08 -3.16
C GLU A 228 -13.42 -4.31 -2.40
N HIS A 229 -14.62 -4.20 -2.98
CA HIS A 229 -15.76 -3.49 -2.42
C HIS A 229 -17.06 -4.26 -2.66
N MET A 230 -17.99 -4.11 -1.72
CA MET A 230 -19.30 -4.79 -1.77
C MET A 230 -20.42 -3.83 -1.32
N PRO A 231 -20.75 -2.80 -2.10
CA PRO A 231 -21.90 -1.96 -1.81
C PRO A 231 -23.19 -2.74 -1.94
N SER A 232 -24.09 -2.56 -0.97
CA SER A 232 -25.37 -3.26 -0.92
C SER A 232 -26.52 -2.28 -0.69
N GLY A 233 -27.61 -2.49 -1.43
CA GLY A 233 -28.91 -1.85 -1.21
C GLY A 233 -29.89 -2.78 -0.52
N ILE A 234 -31.19 -2.46 -0.58
CA ILE A 234 -32.27 -3.29 -0.07
C ILE A 234 -32.43 -4.55 -0.93
N ASP A 235 -32.46 -4.37 -2.25
CA ASP A 235 -32.69 -5.41 -3.26
C ASP A 235 -31.53 -5.56 -4.23
N THR A 236 -30.38 -4.91 -3.96
CA THR A 236 -29.21 -4.89 -4.86
C THR A 236 -27.93 -5.19 -4.11
N LEU A 237 -26.99 -5.89 -4.78
CA LEU A 237 -25.65 -6.16 -4.31
C LEU A 237 -24.69 -6.02 -5.47
N SER A 238 -23.67 -5.19 -5.32
CA SER A 238 -22.56 -5.10 -6.28
C SER A 238 -21.30 -5.69 -5.66
N LEU A 239 -20.54 -6.44 -6.45
CA LEU A 239 -19.29 -7.08 -6.03
C LEU A 239 -18.20 -6.58 -6.97
N ILE A 240 -17.27 -5.78 -6.47
CA ILE A 240 -16.20 -5.18 -7.25
C ILE A 240 -14.90 -5.93 -6.98
N PHE A 241 -14.20 -6.32 -8.04
CA PHE A 241 -12.97 -7.11 -7.99
C PHE A 241 -12.10 -6.84 -9.23
N PRO A 242 -10.79 -7.16 -9.20
CA PRO A 242 -9.93 -7.07 -10.37
C PRO A 242 -10.42 -8.00 -11.49
N TYR A 243 -10.63 -7.45 -12.71
CA TYR A 243 -11.17 -8.22 -13.84
C TYR A 243 -10.37 -9.49 -14.17
N GLY A 244 -9.04 -9.42 -14.08
CA GLY A 244 -8.19 -10.59 -14.34
C GLY A 244 -8.46 -11.81 -13.45
N GLN A 245 -9.20 -11.66 -12.35
CA GLN A 245 -9.57 -12.80 -11.49
C GLN A 245 -10.77 -13.59 -12.03
N ILE A 246 -11.59 -12.98 -12.92
CA ILE A 246 -12.76 -13.65 -13.52
C ILE A 246 -12.53 -13.95 -15.00
N GLU A 247 -11.52 -13.36 -15.62
CA GLU A 247 -11.24 -13.48 -17.06
C GLU A 247 -11.19 -14.95 -17.53
N GLY A 248 -12.02 -15.26 -18.52
CA GLY A 248 -12.15 -16.60 -19.10
C GLY A 248 -13.06 -17.57 -18.34
N LYS A 249 -13.68 -17.15 -17.23
CA LYS A 249 -14.66 -17.95 -16.45
C LYS A 249 -15.93 -17.17 -16.09
N GLU A 250 -16.20 -16.08 -16.80
CA GLU A 250 -17.30 -15.15 -16.51
C GLU A 250 -18.66 -15.86 -16.47
N ASP A 251 -18.99 -16.57 -17.54
CA ASP A 251 -20.27 -17.27 -17.68
C ASP A 251 -20.44 -18.35 -16.62
N GLU A 252 -19.36 -19.05 -16.27
CA GLU A 252 -19.38 -20.10 -15.24
C GLU A 252 -19.68 -19.51 -13.87
N VAL A 253 -18.99 -18.41 -13.47
CA VAL A 253 -19.20 -17.76 -12.18
C VAL A 253 -20.62 -17.18 -12.08
N ILE A 254 -21.11 -16.51 -13.13
CA ILE A 254 -22.47 -15.99 -13.21
C ILE A 254 -23.52 -17.12 -13.07
N ALA A 255 -23.30 -18.24 -13.76
CA ALA A 255 -24.21 -19.40 -13.64
C ALA A 255 -24.21 -20.01 -12.24
N GLN A 256 -23.05 -20.09 -11.58
CA GLN A 256 -22.95 -20.57 -10.19
C GLN A 256 -23.68 -19.63 -9.23
N ILE A 257 -23.56 -18.30 -9.37
CA ILE A 257 -24.29 -17.31 -8.56
C ILE A 257 -25.80 -17.45 -8.81
N ARG A 258 -26.25 -17.55 -10.07
CA ARG A 258 -27.67 -17.79 -10.41
C ARG A 258 -28.23 -19.03 -9.71
N LYS A 259 -27.45 -20.10 -9.69
CA LYS A 259 -27.84 -21.34 -9.01
C LYS A 259 -27.89 -21.19 -7.48
N ALA A 260 -26.98 -20.41 -6.89
CA ALA A 260 -26.85 -20.27 -5.44
C ALA A 260 -27.94 -19.40 -4.82
N VAL A 261 -28.36 -18.32 -5.51
CA VAL A 261 -29.24 -17.30 -4.92
C VAL A 261 -30.48 -16.95 -5.77
N ALA A 262 -30.61 -17.52 -6.98
CA ALA A 262 -31.72 -17.27 -7.90
C ALA A 262 -32.10 -15.77 -7.99
N PRO A 263 -31.21 -14.91 -8.47
CA PRO A 263 -31.45 -13.46 -8.59
C PRO A 263 -32.49 -13.18 -9.70
N ASP A 264 -33.18 -12.06 -9.58
CA ASP A 264 -34.10 -11.58 -10.62
C ASP A 264 -33.29 -11.07 -11.82
N HIS A 265 -32.19 -10.32 -11.54
CA HIS A 265 -31.23 -9.88 -12.54
C HIS A 265 -29.79 -10.04 -12.03
N ILE A 266 -28.87 -10.34 -12.95
CA ILE A 266 -27.43 -10.37 -12.68
C ILE A 266 -26.68 -10.03 -13.98
N GLU A 267 -25.76 -9.12 -13.88
CA GLU A 267 -24.90 -8.72 -14.98
C GLU A 267 -23.45 -8.57 -14.53
N LEU A 268 -22.51 -8.71 -15.48
CA LEU A 268 -21.09 -8.38 -15.30
C LEU A 268 -20.82 -7.10 -16.07
N GLU A 269 -20.33 -6.09 -15.36
CA GLU A 269 -19.89 -4.83 -15.92
C GLU A 269 -18.37 -4.73 -15.85
N ASN A 270 -17.71 -4.52 -16.99
CA ASN A 270 -16.26 -4.36 -17.12
C ASN A 270 -15.87 -2.89 -17.30
N GLY A 271 -14.56 -2.61 -17.32
CA GLY A 271 -14.04 -1.26 -17.58
C GLY A 271 -14.31 -0.29 -16.43
N ILE A 272 -14.13 -0.77 -15.21
CA ILE A 272 -14.28 0.03 -13.99
C ILE A 272 -12.91 0.44 -13.47
N ALA A 273 -12.80 1.71 -13.08
CA ALA A 273 -11.68 2.23 -12.31
C ALA A 273 -12.14 2.61 -10.90
N ILE A 274 -11.26 2.41 -9.92
CA ILE A 274 -11.49 2.79 -8.53
C ILE A 274 -10.51 3.91 -8.18
N LEU A 275 -11.03 4.98 -7.57
CA LEU A 275 -10.30 6.11 -7.02
C LEU A 275 -10.42 6.12 -5.51
N ALA A 276 -9.34 6.47 -4.83
CA ALA A 276 -9.34 6.81 -3.40
C ALA A 276 -8.90 8.25 -3.22
N VAL A 277 -9.73 9.04 -2.59
CA VAL A 277 -9.37 10.36 -2.04
C VAL A 277 -9.08 10.15 -0.56
N VAL A 278 -7.84 10.35 -0.17
CA VAL A 278 -7.35 10.04 1.18
C VAL A 278 -6.94 11.31 1.90
N GLY A 279 -7.33 11.45 3.17
CA GLY A 279 -6.87 12.57 3.98
C GLY A 279 -7.46 12.59 5.38
N ARG A 280 -6.59 12.70 6.38
CA ARG A 280 -6.99 12.85 7.79
C ARG A 280 -7.84 14.08 8.06
N GLY A 281 -7.64 15.17 7.30
CA GLY A 281 -8.41 16.41 7.45
C GLY A 281 -9.89 16.26 7.10
N MET A 282 -10.28 15.24 6.33
CA MET A 282 -11.68 14.98 5.96
C MET A 282 -12.59 14.75 7.18
N ILE A 283 -12.07 14.10 8.23
CA ILE A 283 -12.81 13.83 9.49
C ILE A 283 -13.36 15.13 10.11
N ARG A 284 -12.63 16.24 9.99
CA ARG A 284 -13.00 17.53 10.60
C ARG A 284 -13.55 18.55 9.60
N THR A 285 -13.36 18.34 8.29
CA THR A 285 -13.74 19.30 7.25
C THR A 285 -15.09 18.95 6.67
N ARG A 286 -16.12 19.70 7.08
CA ARG A 286 -17.47 19.54 6.55
C ARG A 286 -17.51 19.88 5.05
N GLY A 287 -18.30 19.14 4.28
CA GLY A 287 -18.49 19.38 2.86
C GLY A 287 -17.43 18.78 1.94
N THR A 288 -16.47 18.01 2.45
CA THR A 288 -15.42 17.35 1.64
C THR A 288 -16.04 16.46 0.57
N ALA A 289 -16.98 15.58 0.92
CA ALA A 289 -17.67 14.73 -0.04
C ALA A 289 -18.42 15.57 -1.11
N ALA A 290 -19.10 16.66 -0.71
CA ALA A 290 -19.75 17.54 -1.65
C ALA A 290 -18.77 18.15 -2.68
N ARG A 291 -17.58 18.56 -2.27
CA ARG A 291 -16.51 19.07 -3.16
C ARG A 291 -16.01 17.99 -4.13
N ILE A 292 -15.79 16.77 -3.64
CA ILE A 292 -15.38 15.62 -4.47
C ILE A 292 -16.43 15.39 -5.56
N PHE A 293 -17.70 15.22 -5.19
CA PHE A 293 -18.76 14.93 -6.18
C PHE A 293 -19.10 16.13 -7.06
N ALA A 294 -18.94 17.37 -6.59
CA ALA A 294 -19.04 18.55 -7.43
C ALA A 294 -17.96 18.56 -8.53
N SER A 295 -16.72 18.16 -8.22
CA SER A 295 -15.68 18.06 -9.24
C SER A 295 -16.00 17.02 -10.32
N MET A 296 -16.59 15.86 -9.93
CA MET A 296 -17.07 14.86 -10.86
C MET A 296 -18.21 15.36 -11.73
N ALA A 297 -19.21 16.03 -11.12
CA ALA A 297 -20.35 16.58 -11.83
C ALA A 297 -19.94 17.64 -12.86
N HIS A 298 -19.03 18.56 -12.51
CA HIS A 298 -18.49 19.57 -13.42
C HIS A 298 -17.75 18.94 -14.61
N ALA A 299 -17.06 17.83 -14.38
CA ALA A 299 -16.40 17.05 -15.43
C ALA A 299 -17.36 16.12 -16.21
N ARG A 300 -18.64 16.07 -15.85
CA ARG A 300 -19.65 15.17 -16.42
C ARG A 300 -19.32 13.69 -16.28
N ILE A 301 -18.60 13.33 -15.20
CA ILE A 301 -18.21 11.97 -14.90
C ILE A 301 -19.34 11.29 -14.12
N ASN A 302 -19.76 10.12 -14.60
CA ASN A 302 -20.75 9.30 -13.91
C ASN A 302 -20.08 8.48 -12.79
N VAL A 303 -20.62 8.60 -11.58
CA VAL A 303 -20.18 7.82 -10.41
C VAL A 303 -21.00 6.54 -10.33
N LYS A 304 -20.32 5.39 -10.33
CA LYS A 304 -20.94 4.05 -10.27
C LYS A 304 -21.07 3.52 -8.85
N MET A 305 -20.10 3.86 -7.98
CA MET A 305 -20.09 3.45 -6.57
C MET A 305 -19.44 4.53 -5.72
N ILE A 306 -19.92 4.64 -4.49
CA ILE A 306 -19.33 5.46 -3.43
C ILE A 306 -19.21 4.58 -2.19
N ASP A 307 -18.02 4.56 -1.58
CA ASP A 307 -17.79 3.91 -0.29
C ASP A 307 -16.97 4.85 0.61
N GLN A 308 -17.42 5.01 1.85
CA GLN A 308 -16.69 5.74 2.88
C GLN A 308 -16.82 4.96 4.19
N GLY A 309 -15.71 4.37 4.62
CA GLY A 309 -15.66 3.60 5.85
C GLY A 309 -15.80 4.46 7.11
N SER A 310 -16.01 3.80 8.25
CA SER A 310 -16.16 4.45 9.56
C SER A 310 -14.91 5.22 10.03
N SER A 311 -13.77 5.01 9.41
CA SER A 311 -12.55 5.79 9.68
C SER A 311 -12.62 7.22 9.17
N GLU A 312 -13.51 7.50 8.19
CA GLU A 312 -13.62 8.78 7.48
C GLU A 312 -12.30 9.27 6.85
N LEU A 313 -11.32 8.36 6.76
CA LEU A 313 -9.97 8.66 6.27
C LEU A 313 -9.90 8.71 4.74
N ASN A 314 -10.82 8.03 4.07
CA ASN A 314 -10.90 7.97 2.63
C ASN A 314 -12.34 8.08 2.12
N VAL A 315 -12.46 8.45 0.85
CA VAL A 315 -13.67 8.30 0.03
C VAL A 315 -13.25 7.50 -1.20
N ILE A 316 -13.85 6.34 -1.37
CA ILE A 316 -13.61 5.44 -2.51
C ILE A 316 -14.71 5.64 -3.54
N ILE A 317 -14.31 5.77 -4.79
CA ILE A 317 -15.24 6.09 -5.89
C ILE A 317 -14.96 5.14 -7.06
N ALA A 318 -15.98 4.46 -7.55
CA ALA A 318 -15.88 3.72 -8.81
C ALA A 318 -16.50 4.52 -9.95
N ILE A 319 -15.80 4.54 -11.08
CA ILE A 319 -16.17 5.26 -12.32
C ILE A 319 -15.84 4.38 -13.54
N GLY A 320 -16.23 4.82 -14.73
CA GLY A 320 -15.73 4.23 -15.98
C GLY A 320 -14.24 4.50 -16.17
N GLU A 321 -13.50 3.52 -16.69
CA GLU A 321 -12.04 3.65 -16.92
C GLU A 321 -11.66 4.81 -17.84
N SER A 322 -12.53 5.16 -18.80
CA SER A 322 -12.32 6.29 -19.71
C SER A 322 -12.20 7.63 -18.99
N ASP A 323 -12.80 7.75 -17.81
CA ASP A 323 -12.88 8.98 -17.06
C ASP A 323 -11.80 9.09 -15.98
N PHE A 324 -10.95 8.07 -15.84
CA PHE A 324 -10.03 7.90 -14.72
C PHE A 324 -9.06 9.07 -14.53
N GLU A 325 -8.32 9.44 -15.58
CA GLU A 325 -7.32 10.51 -15.51
C GLU A 325 -7.99 11.89 -15.30
N GLU A 326 -9.13 12.10 -15.96
CA GLU A 326 -9.86 13.38 -15.81
C GLU A 326 -10.43 13.54 -14.40
N ALA A 327 -10.92 12.46 -13.81
CA ALA A 327 -11.40 12.45 -12.43
C ALA A 327 -10.30 12.86 -11.45
N ILE A 328 -9.11 12.28 -11.57
CA ILE A 328 -7.95 12.61 -10.72
C ILE A 328 -7.58 14.09 -10.88
N ARG A 329 -7.49 14.60 -12.13
CA ARG A 329 -7.18 16.01 -12.39
C ARG A 329 -8.19 16.94 -11.75
N LYS A 330 -9.49 16.66 -11.89
CA LYS A 330 -10.55 17.52 -11.35
C LYS A 330 -10.64 17.52 -9.83
N ILE A 331 -10.41 16.38 -9.19
CA ILE A 331 -10.30 16.34 -7.73
C ILE A 331 -9.06 17.11 -7.28
N TYR A 332 -7.92 16.91 -7.92
CA TYR A 332 -6.70 17.65 -7.61
C TYR A 332 -6.89 19.17 -7.72
N GLU A 333 -7.44 19.66 -8.84
CA GLU A 333 -7.76 21.08 -9.05
C GLU A 333 -8.67 21.64 -7.94
N MET A 334 -9.71 20.89 -7.55
CA MET A 334 -10.67 21.30 -6.54
C MET A 334 -10.06 21.47 -5.13
N PHE A 335 -9.09 20.65 -4.76
CA PHE A 335 -8.56 20.65 -3.40
C PHE A 335 -7.21 21.34 -3.25
N ILE A 336 -6.40 21.36 -4.30
CA ILE A 336 -5.03 21.85 -4.23
C ILE A 336 -4.89 23.23 -4.85
N ASN A 337 -5.53 23.49 -5.99
CA ASN A 337 -5.45 24.78 -6.66
C ASN A 337 -6.49 25.80 -6.14
N SER A 338 -7.58 25.34 -5.51
CA SER A 338 -8.60 26.23 -4.92
C SER A 338 -8.28 26.63 -3.46
N ALA A 339 -7.12 26.27 -2.94
CA ALA A 339 -6.67 26.58 -1.58
C ALA A 339 -5.77 27.85 -1.52
N GLU A 340 -5.64 28.56 -2.65
CA GLU A 340 -5.12 29.92 -2.76
C GLU A 340 -6.34 30.88 -2.80
#